data_d7a66835ccfa13e37f2b7ce50578b02c
#
_entry.id   d7a66835ccfa13e37f2b7ce50578b02c
#
_cell.length_a   1.000
_cell.length_b   1.000
_cell.length_c   1.000
_cell.angle_alpha   90.00
_cell.angle_beta   90.00
_cell.angle_gamma   90.00
#
_symmetry.space_group_name_H-M   'P 1'
#
loop_
_entity.id
_entity.type
_entity.pdbx_description
1 polymer ?
#
loop_
_entity_poly.entity_id
_entity_poly.type
_entity_poly.pdbx_seq_one_letter_code
_entity_poly.pdbx_strand_id
1 'polypeptide(L)'
;TVEKSDISKVDTKIIKGLYWEDGYYSSKFLEGDVAGKIQFEDCYILLTDASLRYLDDFLPFFEKISEKEKKFDLNKDKMLIVVQDIDGDALTFFRQNFFSRNRNMKEGFFNIVVKAPDVGKDQFESLKDFAVMTGATIISKETGIGFKTADFKHLGFAKKVIVDRNSTTIIGGQGKKTEIADDEIIPIIQ
;
A
#
# COMPACT_ATOMS: atom_id res chain seq x y z
N THR A 1 41.11 -19.71 -30.98
CA THR A 1 39.69 -20.12 -31.03
C THR A 1 38.95 -19.50 -29.83
N VAL A 2 38.24 -18.42 -30.07
CA VAL A 2 37.42 -17.78 -29.06
C VAL A 2 36.06 -18.50 -29.07
N GLU A 3 35.79 -19.33 -28.08
CA GLU A 3 34.44 -19.86 -27.86
C GLU A 3 33.51 -18.69 -27.49
N LYS A 4 32.56 -18.39 -28.35
CA LYS A 4 31.42 -17.58 -28.03
C LYS A 4 30.55 -18.41 -27.07
N SER A 5 30.66 -18.15 -25.78
CA SER A 5 29.64 -18.58 -24.83
C SER A 5 28.35 -17.84 -25.19
N ASP A 6 27.34 -18.56 -25.58
CA ASP A 6 25.98 -18.05 -25.67
C ASP A 6 25.60 -17.52 -24.28
N ILE A 7 25.68 -16.19 -24.12
CA ILE A 7 25.05 -15.52 -23.01
C ILE A 7 23.55 -15.68 -23.29
N SER A 8 22.92 -16.63 -22.60
CA SER A 8 21.48 -16.75 -22.57
C SER A 8 20.96 -15.34 -22.27
N LYS A 9 20.19 -14.79 -23.19
CA LYS A 9 19.43 -13.55 -22.95
C LYS A 9 18.50 -13.83 -21.77
N VAL A 10 18.93 -13.41 -20.60
CA VAL A 10 18.00 -13.23 -19.48
C VAL A 10 17.10 -12.10 -19.93
N ASP A 11 15.87 -12.41 -20.28
CA ASP A 11 14.84 -11.41 -20.52
C ASP A 11 14.61 -10.67 -19.20
N THR A 12 15.36 -9.61 -18.99
CA THR A 12 15.21 -8.73 -17.84
C THR A 12 13.96 -7.92 -18.08
N LYS A 13 12.84 -8.41 -17.57
CA LYS A 13 11.58 -7.67 -17.58
C LYS A 13 11.69 -6.57 -16.53
N ILE A 14 11.93 -5.34 -16.97
CA ILE A 14 11.92 -4.19 -16.08
C ILE A 14 10.48 -3.95 -15.63
N ILE A 15 10.20 -4.28 -14.39
CA ILE A 15 8.89 -4.01 -13.76
C ILE A 15 9.07 -2.75 -12.92
N LYS A 16 8.29 -1.72 -13.21
CA LYS A 16 8.30 -0.49 -12.41
C LYS A 16 7.73 -0.79 -11.04
N GLY A 17 8.46 -0.42 -10.01
CA GLY A 17 8.10 -0.62 -8.62
C GLY A 17 8.57 0.55 -7.74
N LEU A 18 7.98 0.64 -6.55
CA LEU A 18 8.42 1.52 -5.47
C LEU A 18 8.96 0.67 -4.33
N TYR A 19 10.05 1.10 -3.76
CA TYR A 19 10.64 0.49 -2.58
C TYR A 19 11.02 1.58 -1.57
N TRP A 20 10.74 1.34 -0.29
CA TRP A 20 11.25 2.19 0.80
C TRP A 20 11.51 1.37 2.07
N GLU A 21 12.37 1.92 2.92
CA GLU A 21 12.88 1.26 4.13
C GLU A 21 11.98 1.48 5.35
N ASP A 22 10.67 1.39 5.18
CA ASP A 22 9.70 1.29 6.26
C ASP A 22 8.76 0.11 5.98
N GLY A 23 8.65 -0.77 6.95
CA GLY A 23 7.79 -1.94 6.90
C GLY A 23 6.43 -1.70 7.56
N TYR A 24 5.77 -2.79 7.95
CA TYR A 24 4.48 -2.67 8.63
C TYR A 24 4.63 -1.91 9.95
N TYR A 25 3.61 -1.13 10.25
CA TYR A 25 3.60 -0.19 11.36
C TYR A 25 3.83 -0.82 12.74
N SER A 26 3.48 -2.08 12.93
CA SER A 26 3.66 -2.80 14.19
C SER A 26 4.07 -4.24 13.95
N SER A 27 5.11 -4.71 14.67
CA SER A 27 5.49 -6.12 14.68
C SER A 27 4.35 -7.05 15.09
N LYS A 28 3.32 -6.50 15.72
CA LYS A 28 2.11 -7.21 16.10
C LYS A 28 1.24 -7.62 14.90
N PHE A 29 1.44 -7.05 13.70
CA PHE A 29 0.83 -7.57 12.48
C PHE A 29 1.35 -8.96 12.09
N LEU A 30 2.46 -9.39 12.68
CA LEU A 30 3.07 -10.70 12.41
C LEU A 30 2.91 -11.74 13.51
N GLU A 31 2.17 -11.46 14.58
CA GLU A 31 1.92 -12.48 15.60
C GLU A 31 1.22 -13.69 14.96
N GLY A 32 1.99 -14.71 14.63
CA GLY A 32 1.51 -15.96 14.04
C GLY A 32 2.04 -16.29 12.65
N ASP A 33 2.75 -15.40 11.98
CA ASP A 33 3.42 -15.69 10.72
C ASP A 33 4.94 -15.81 10.90
N VAL A 34 5.47 -16.99 10.64
CA VAL A 34 6.88 -17.34 10.83
C VAL A 34 7.78 -16.66 9.79
N ALA A 35 7.23 -16.25 8.67
CA ALA A 35 8.01 -15.73 7.54
C ALA A 35 8.38 -14.25 7.67
N GLY A 36 7.69 -13.49 8.49
CA GLY A 36 7.97 -12.07 8.68
C GLY A 36 7.72 -11.18 7.46
N LYS A 37 7.03 -11.73 6.44
CA LYS A 37 6.78 -11.07 5.15
C LYS A 37 5.35 -11.30 4.72
N ILE A 38 4.66 -10.21 4.38
CA ILE A 38 3.28 -10.24 3.89
C ILE A 38 3.32 -9.89 2.40
N GLN A 39 2.60 -10.65 1.59
CA GLN A 39 2.49 -10.43 0.17
C GLN A 39 1.02 -10.41 -0.24
N PHE A 40 0.60 -9.34 -0.89
CA PHE A 40 -0.70 -9.20 -1.51
C PHE A 40 -0.56 -9.10 -3.03
N GLU A 41 -1.40 -9.82 -3.74
CA GLU A 41 -1.61 -9.66 -5.17
C GLU A 41 -2.94 -8.94 -5.41
N ASP A 42 -3.00 -8.10 -6.44
CA ASP A 42 -4.17 -7.29 -6.78
C ASP A 42 -4.68 -6.50 -5.55
N CYS A 43 -3.90 -5.49 -5.18
CA CYS A 43 -4.06 -4.74 -3.95
C CYS A 43 -4.47 -3.29 -4.22
N TYR A 44 -5.51 -2.81 -3.55
CA TYR A 44 -5.84 -1.38 -3.52
C TYR A 44 -4.86 -0.61 -2.64
N ILE A 45 -4.58 0.63 -3.02
CA ILE A 45 -3.64 1.50 -2.33
C ILE A 45 -4.35 2.73 -1.82
N LEU A 46 -4.29 2.95 -0.52
CA LEU A 46 -4.78 4.17 0.14
C LEU A 46 -3.58 4.97 0.62
N LEU A 47 -3.49 6.23 0.19
CA LEU A 47 -2.42 7.15 0.58
C LEU A 47 -2.99 8.30 1.41
N THR A 48 -2.39 8.56 2.55
CA THR A 48 -2.71 9.72 3.38
C THR A 48 -1.49 10.24 4.13
N ASP A 49 -1.41 11.55 4.27
CA ASP A 49 -0.45 12.23 5.16
C ASP A 49 -1.02 12.45 6.57
N ALA A 50 -2.18 11.90 6.86
CA ALA A 50 -2.82 12.02 8.16
C ALA A 50 -2.22 11.04 9.18
N SER A 51 -2.24 11.47 10.43
CA SER A 51 -2.10 10.57 11.59
C SER A 51 -3.47 10.07 12.00
N LEU A 52 -3.66 8.75 11.99
CA LEU A 52 -4.93 8.12 12.33
C LEU A 52 -4.92 7.67 13.78
N ARG A 53 -5.89 8.11 14.54
CA ARG A 53 -6.04 7.76 15.97
C ARG A 53 -7.42 7.24 16.32
N TYR A 54 -8.46 7.90 15.86
CA TYR A 54 -9.85 7.60 16.20
C TYR A 54 -10.59 6.98 15.02
N LEU A 55 -11.52 6.09 15.30
CA LEU A 55 -12.33 5.43 14.26
C LEU A 55 -13.14 6.42 13.42
N ASP A 56 -13.68 7.45 14.05
CA ASP A 56 -14.49 8.47 13.39
C ASP A 56 -13.71 9.26 12.31
N ASP A 57 -12.38 9.24 12.35
CA ASP A 57 -11.55 9.94 11.39
C ASP A 57 -11.58 9.29 10.00
N PHE A 58 -11.74 7.96 9.93
CA PHE A 58 -11.60 7.21 8.68
C PHE A 58 -12.71 6.18 8.43
N LEU A 59 -13.39 5.69 9.45
CA LEU A 59 -14.42 4.64 9.32
C LEU A 59 -15.53 4.99 8.30
N PRO A 60 -16.04 6.24 8.25
CA PRO A 60 -17.04 6.63 7.26
C PRO A 60 -16.60 6.43 5.80
N PHE A 61 -15.30 6.50 5.52
CA PHE A 61 -14.76 6.20 4.20
C PHE A 61 -14.91 4.72 3.86
N PHE A 62 -14.54 3.82 4.78
CA PHE A 62 -14.66 2.37 4.56
C PHE A 62 -16.11 1.94 4.41
N GLU A 63 -17.02 2.45 5.22
CA GLU A 63 -18.46 2.22 5.09
C GLU A 63 -18.99 2.70 3.73
N LYS A 64 -18.51 3.85 3.29
CA LYS A 64 -18.91 4.41 2.01
C LYS A 64 -18.51 3.51 0.84
N ILE A 65 -17.25 3.08 0.76
CA ILE A 65 -16.75 2.28 -0.37
C ILE A 65 -17.28 0.85 -0.37
N SER A 66 -17.54 0.27 0.80
CA SER A 66 -18.00 -1.11 0.94
C SER A 66 -19.53 -1.25 0.91
N GLU A 67 -20.24 -0.40 1.64
CA GLU A 67 -21.70 -0.54 1.81
C GLU A 67 -22.50 0.33 0.84
N LYS A 68 -22.12 1.60 0.67
CA LYS A 68 -22.86 2.55 -0.16
C LYS A 68 -22.49 2.41 -1.65
N GLU A 69 -21.21 2.44 -1.95
CA GLU A 69 -20.74 2.32 -3.34
C GLU A 69 -20.67 0.88 -3.81
N LYS A 70 -20.50 -0.08 -2.89
CA LYS A 70 -20.35 -1.53 -3.15
C LYS A 70 -19.24 -1.85 -4.15
N LYS A 71 -18.18 -1.04 -4.14
CA LYS A 71 -17.03 -1.17 -5.04
C LYS A 71 -15.84 -1.87 -4.40
N PHE A 72 -15.84 -1.92 -3.08
CA PHE A 72 -14.83 -2.62 -2.29
C PHE A 72 -15.48 -3.78 -1.54
N ASP A 73 -15.06 -5.01 -1.85
CA ASP A 73 -15.56 -6.20 -1.17
C ASP A 73 -14.61 -6.57 -0.03
N LEU A 74 -15.04 -6.29 1.20
CA LEU A 74 -14.28 -6.61 2.42
C LEU A 74 -13.88 -8.09 2.52
N ASN A 75 -14.57 -8.98 1.82
CA ASN A 75 -14.29 -10.42 1.85
C ASN A 75 -13.21 -10.86 0.85
N LYS A 76 -12.94 -10.08 -0.17
CA LYS A 76 -12.05 -10.45 -1.28
C LYS A 76 -10.91 -9.49 -1.49
N ASP A 77 -11.21 -8.19 -1.39
CA ASP A 77 -10.25 -7.17 -1.74
C ASP A 77 -9.21 -6.97 -0.65
N LYS A 78 -8.03 -6.56 -1.06
CA LYS A 78 -6.87 -6.33 -0.22
C LYS A 78 -6.48 -4.87 -0.31
N MET A 79 -5.99 -4.30 0.78
CA MET A 79 -5.61 -2.90 0.83
C MET A 79 -4.29 -2.69 1.56
N LEU A 80 -3.38 -1.97 0.92
CA LEU A 80 -2.23 -1.34 1.55
C LEU A 80 -2.62 0.08 1.96
N ILE A 81 -2.40 0.43 3.21
CA ILE A 81 -2.72 1.73 3.78
C ILE A 81 -1.42 2.40 4.18
N VAL A 82 -1.06 3.45 3.45
CA VAL A 82 0.15 4.24 3.70
C VAL A 82 -0.25 5.49 4.47
N VAL A 83 0.25 5.65 5.68
CA VAL A 83 -0.12 6.71 6.61
C VAL A 83 1.11 7.45 7.14
N GLN A 84 0.94 8.69 7.59
CA GLN A 84 1.99 9.40 8.32
C GLN A 84 2.25 8.72 9.67
N ASP A 85 1.21 8.47 10.42
CA ASP A 85 1.28 7.84 11.73
C ASP A 85 -0.06 7.16 12.08
N ILE A 86 -0.02 6.18 12.96
CA ILE A 86 -1.22 5.50 13.44
C ILE A 86 -1.03 4.99 14.86
N ASP A 87 -2.01 5.25 15.72
CA ASP A 87 -2.02 4.71 17.09
C ASP A 87 -3.44 4.46 17.61
N GLY A 88 -3.56 4.12 18.88
CA GLY A 88 -4.82 4.01 19.59
C GLY A 88 -5.84 3.06 18.97
N ASP A 89 -7.08 3.54 18.86
CA ASP A 89 -8.21 2.76 18.33
C ASP A 89 -8.06 2.42 16.85
N ALA A 90 -7.45 3.32 16.08
CA ALA A 90 -7.18 3.10 14.66
C ALA A 90 -6.23 1.92 14.43
N LEU A 91 -5.11 1.88 15.15
CA LEU A 91 -4.15 0.77 15.07
C LEU A 91 -4.80 -0.55 15.50
N THR A 92 -5.57 -0.52 16.57
CA THR A 92 -6.28 -1.69 17.08
C THR A 92 -7.29 -2.22 16.04
N PHE A 93 -8.05 -1.33 15.42
CA PHE A 93 -9.02 -1.68 14.38
C PHE A 93 -8.38 -2.40 13.19
N PHE A 94 -7.36 -1.82 12.58
CA PHE A 94 -6.71 -2.43 11.42
C PHE A 94 -6.02 -3.75 11.77
N ARG A 95 -5.40 -3.83 12.94
CA ARG A 95 -4.77 -5.05 13.41
C ARG A 95 -5.79 -6.18 13.63
N GLN A 96 -6.91 -5.90 14.28
CA GLN A 96 -7.97 -6.88 14.49
C GLN A 96 -8.55 -7.39 13.17
N ASN A 97 -8.82 -6.49 12.22
CA ASN A 97 -9.31 -6.86 10.90
C ASN A 97 -8.32 -7.77 10.16
N PHE A 98 -7.04 -7.45 10.19
CA PHE A 98 -5.99 -8.28 9.60
C PHE A 98 -5.95 -9.68 10.22
N PHE A 99 -5.94 -9.78 11.54
CA PHE A 99 -5.91 -11.09 12.22
C PHE A 99 -7.17 -11.90 12.00
N SER A 100 -8.33 -11.29 12.09
CA SER A 100 -9.60 -11.98 11.85
C SER A 100 -9.62 -12.60 10.46
N ARG A 101 -9.15 -11.88 9.46
CA ARG A 101 -9.13 -12.38 8.09
C ARG A 101 -8.10 -13.48 7.86
N ASN A 102 -6.89 -13.35 8.41
CA ASN A 102 -5.84 -14.37 8.29
C ASN A 102 -6.22 -15.70 8.99
N ARG A 103 -7.10 -15.66 9.98
CA ARG A 103 -7.62 -16.86 10.66
C ARG A 103 -8.89 -17.41 10.03
N ASN A 104 -9.24 -17.01 8.80
CA ASN A 104 -10.46 -17.38 8.10
C ASN A 104 -11.75 -17.08 8.88
N MET A 105 -11.72 -16.08 9.73
CA MET A 105 -12.93 -15.56 10.36
C MET A 105 -13.77 -14.81 9.32
N LYS A 106 -15.09 -14.84 9.47
CA LYS A 106 -16.02 -14.16 8.54
C LYS A 106 -15.95 -12.65 8.62
N GLU A 107 -15.42 -12.12 9.70
CA GLU A 107 -15.27 -10.70 9.96
C GLU A 107 -13.86 -10.24 9.64
N GLY A 108 -13.73 -8.97 9.25
CA GLY A 108 -12.45 -8.34 8.91
C GLY A 108 -12.13 -8.36 7.41
N PHE A 109 -11.14 -7.59 7.03
CA PHE A 109 -10.66 -7.50 5.64
C PHE A 109 -9.14 -7.56 5.58
N PHE A 110 -8.61 -7.97 4.43
CA PHE A 110 -7.19 -8.01 4.20
C PHE A 110 -6.62 -6.59 4.08
N ASN A 111 -5.92 -6.15 5.10
CA ASN A 111 -5.25 -4.86 5.12
C ASN A 111 -3.86 -4.98 5.71
N ILE A 112 -3.00 -4.07 5.33
CA ILE A 112 -1.72 -3.84 5.98
C ILE A 112 -1.47 -2.34 6.06
N VAL A 113 -1.05 -1.87 7.22
CA VAL A 113 -0.73 -0.46 7.44
C VAL A 113 0.77 -0.30 7.51
N VAL A 114 1.30 0.60 6.71
CA VAL A 114 2.71 0.96 6.65
C VAL A 114 2.89 2.45 6.84
N LYS A 115 4.08 2.83 7.31
CA LYS A 115 4.43 4.23 7.46
C LYS A 115 4.88 4.80 6.12
N ALA A 116 4.42 6.00 5.80
CA ALA A 116 4.93 6.75 4.66
C ALA A 116 6.41 7.09 4.87
N PRO A 117 7.24 7.05 3.81
CA PRO A 117 8.64 7.43 3.92
C PRO A 117 8.78 8.91 4.25
N ASP A 118 9.95 9.28 4.75
CA ASP A 118 10.32 10.65 5.08
C ASP A 118 9.46 11.31 6.18
N VAL A 119 9.58 12.61 6.32
CA VAL A 119 8.82 13.41 7.29
C VAL A 119 8.51 14.80 6.72
N GLY A 120 7.42 15.39 7.16
CA GLY A 120 7.04 16.76 6.81
C GLY A 120 6.79 16.95 5.31
N LYS A 121 7.42 17.97 4.71
CA LYS A 121 7.22 18.30 3.28
C LYS A 121 7.76 17.20 2.36
N ASP A 122 8.87 16.58 2.71
CA ASP A 122 9.48 15.51 1.91
C ASP A 122 8.58 14.28 1.87
N GLN A 123 7.86 14.00 2.96
CA GLN A 123 6.87 12.93 3.01
C GLN A 123 5.72 13.15 2.01
N PHE A 124 5.22 14.37 1.91
CA PHE A 124 4.16 14.69 0.96
C PHE A 124 4.63 14.57 -0.49
N GLU A 125 5.86 14.97 -0.78
CA GLU A 125 6.46 14.79 -2.12
C GLU A 125 6.61 13.28 -2.45
N SER A 126 7.10 12.46 -1.53
CA SER A 126 7.17 11.00 -1.71
C SER A 126 5.78 10.38 -1.92
N LEU A 127 4.77 10.85 -1.21
CA LEU A 127 3.38 10.41 -1.43
C LEU A 127 2.85 10.80 -2.81
N LYS A 128 3.28 11.93 -3.39
CA LYS A 128 2.92 12.29 -4.77
C LYS A 128 3.48 11.30 -5.78
N ASP A 129 4.72 10.87 -5.61
CA ASP A 129 5.32 9.86 -6.48
C ASP A 129 4.56 8.53 -6.39
N PHE A 130 4.16 8.15 -5.19
CA PHE A 130 3.31 6.96 -5.00
C PHE A 130 1.93 7.12 -5.65
N ALA A 131 1.33 8.30 -5.55
CA ALA A 131 0.05 8.60 -6.18
C ALA A 131 0.13 8.49 -7.71
N VAL A 132 1.17 9.05 -8.32
CA VAL A 132 1.40 8.94 -9.76
C VAL A 132 1.56 7.47 -10.19
N MET A 133 2.36 6.71 -9.48
CA MET A 133 2.63 5.33 -9.83
C MET A 133 1.44 4.40 -9.64
N THR A 134 0.66 4.58 -8.60
CA THR A 134 -0.45 3.70 -8.26
C THR A 134 -1.80 4.16 -8.79
N GLY A 135 -1.89 5.40 -9.25
CA GLY A 135 -3.15 6.04 -9.63
C GLY A 135 -4.00 6.48 -8.44
N ALA A 136 -3.45 6.42 -7.22
CA ALA A 136 -4.14 6.90 -6.02
C ALA A 136 -4.20 8.44 -5.99
N THR A 137 -5.16 8.96 -5.26
CA THR A 137 -5.19 10.37 -4.84
C THR A 137 -4.86 10.41 -3.35
N ILE A 138 -3.96 11.30 -2.96
CA ILE A 138 -3.60 11.48 -1.55
C ILE A 138 -4.78 12.07 -0.79
N ILE A 139 -5.24 11.39 0.24
CA ILE A 139 -6.25 11.92 1.17
C ILE A 139 -5.52 12.83 2.15
N SER A 140 -5.66 14.13 1.95
CA SER A 140 -4.89 15.16 2.66
C SER A 140 -5.64 16.49 2.68
N LYS A 141 -5.33 17.31 3.68
CA LYS A 141 -5.78 18.71 3.70
C LYS A 141 -5.21 19.52 2.54
N GLU A 142 -4.00 19.21 2.10
CA GLU A 142 -3.35 19.90 0.98
C GLU A 142 -4.04 19.62 -0.36
N THR A 143 -4.55 18.42 -0.56
CA THR A 143 -5.35 18.08 -1.74
C THR A 143 -6.82 18.52 -1.65
N GLY A 144 -7.25 18.97 -0.48
CA GLY A 144 -8.65 19.30 -0.19
C GLY A 144 -9.57 18.07 -0.05
N ILE A 145 -9.01 16.86 0.00
CA ILE A 145 -9.76 15.62 0.09
C ILE A 145 -9.52 15.00 1.47
N GLY A 146 -10.54 15.02 2.33
CA GLY A 146 -10.54 14.30 3.60
C GLY A 146 -11.25 12.95 3.51
N PHE A 147 -11.13 12.12 4.54
CA PHE A 147 -11.81 10.81 4.60
C PHE A 147 -13.34 10.90 4.46
N LYS A 148 -13.95 12.01 4.88
CA LYS A 148 -15.40 12.23 4.75
C LYS A 148 -15.83 12.49 3.30
N THR A 149 -14.96 13.08 2.49
CA THR A 149 -15.25 13.43 1.09
C THR A 149 -14.65 12.44 0.11
N ALA A 150 -13.63 11.68 0.52
CA ALA A 150 -13.04 10.64 -0.29
C ALA A 150 -14.04 9.52 -0.64
N ASP A 151 -13.80 8.87 -1.76
CA ASP A 151 -14.57 7.73 -2.25
C ASP A 151 -13.65 6.70 -2.95
N PHE A 152 -14.21 5.64 -3.47
CA PHE A 152 -13.47 4.55 -4.10
C PHE A 152 -12.54 5.00 -5.24
N LYS A 153 -12.90 6.03 -5.99
CA LYS A 153 -12.06 6.54 -7.11
C LYS A 153 -10.71 7.11 -6.67
N HIS A 154 -10.55 7.43 -5.39
CA HIS A 154 -9.31 7.95 -4.83
C HIS A 154 -8.32 6.85 -4.43
N LEU A 155 -8.76 5.58 -4.43
CA LEU A 155 -7.85 4.45 -4.24
C LEU A 155 -7.00 4.23 -5.49
N GLY A 156 -5.73 3.92 -5.27
CA GLY A 156 -4.85 3.39 -6.30
C GLY A 156 -4.93 1.87 -6.37
N PHE A 157 -4.13 1.30 -7.25
CA PHE A 157 -4.06 -0.14 -7.43
C PHE A 157 -2.63 -0.58 -7.79
N ALA A 158 -2.25 -1.75 -7.31
CA ALA A 158 -1.00 -2.39 -7.66
C ALA A 158 -1.17 -3.89 -7.85
N LYS A 159 -0.40 -4.45 -8.78
CA LYS A 159 -0.38 -5.90 -9.05
C LYS A 159 0.12 -6.69 -7.86
N LYS A 160 1.12 -6.17 -7.15
CA LYS A 160 1.76 -6.85 -6.05
C LYS A 160 2.26 -5.86 -5.01
N VAL A 161 2.06 -6.20 -3.75
CA VAL A 161 2.58 -5.48 -2.60
C VAL A 161 3.30 -6.47 -1.70
N ILE A 162 4.52 -6.14 -1.30
CA ILE A 162 5.33 -6.95 -0.40
C ILE A 162 5.74 -6.08 0.77
N VAL A 163 5.42 -6.50 1.99
CA VAL A 163 5.74 -5.78 3.22
C VAL A 163 6.44 -6.72 4.18
N ASP A 164 7.57 -6.31 4.69
CA ASP A 164 8.26 -6.96 5.79
C ASP A 164 8.49 -6.00 6.97
N ARG A 165 9.36 -6.37 7.92
CA ARG A 165 9.64 -5.55 9.11
C ARG A 165 10.27 -4.21 8.76
N ASN A 166 11.08 -4.15 7.72
CA ASN A 166 11.98 -3.05 7.44
C ASN A 166 11.73 -2.40 6.09
N SER A 167 10.88 -2.98 5.27
CA SER A 167 10.67 -2.49 3.92
C SER A 167 9.27 -2.73 3.38
N THR A 168 8.89 -1.90 2.44
CA THR A 168 7.67 -2.05 1.65
C THR A 168 8.01 -1.92 0.17
N THR A 169 7.46 -2.82 -0.64
CA THR A 169 7.63 -2.82 -2.10
C THR A 169 6.26 -2.85 -2.77
N ILE A 170 6.04 -1.95 -3.71
CA ILE A 170 4.85 -1.91 -4.57
C ILE A 170 5.29 -2.19 -6.00
N ILE A 171 4.68 -3.14 -6.67
CA ILE A 171 5.02 -3.58 -8.03
C ILE A 171 3.81 -3.48 -8.93
N GLY A 172 4.01 -2.96 -10.15
CA GLY A 172 2.96 -2.93 -11.17
C GLY A 172 1.80 -2.01 -10.81
N GLY A 173 2.10 -0.78 -10.36
CA GLY A 173 1.09 0.24 -10.11
C GLY A 173 0.33 0.61 -11.39
N GLN A 174 -0.94 0.98 -11.27
CA GLN A 174 -1.85 1.32 -12.37
C GLN A 174 -1.88 2.83 -12.69
N GLY A 175 -0.90 3.59 -12.21
CA GLY A 175 -0.77 5.02 -12.48
C GLY A 175 -0.28 5.36 -13.88
N LYS A 176 -0.31 6.65 -14.22
CA LYS A 176 0.16 7.16 -15.51
C LYS A 176 1.69 7.11 -15.58
N LYS A 177 2.25 6.53 -16.64
CA LYS A 177 3.68 6.31 -16.84
C LYS A 177 4.54 7.57 -17.06
N THR A 178 3.93 8.74 -17.24
CA THR A 178 4.59 9.93 -17.80
C THR A 178 5.16 10.92 -16.77
N GLU A 179 4.96 10.69 -15.48
CA GLU A 179 5.27 11.71 -14.45
C GLU A 179 6.28 11.23 -13.39
N ILE A 180 6.84 10.03 -13.53
CA ILE A 180 7.84 9.49 -12.59
C ILE A 180 9.24 9.75 -13.14
N ALA A 181 10.12 10.33 -12.33
CA ALA A 181 11.52 10.46 -12.66
C ALA A 181 12.17 9.08 -12.90
N ASP A 182 13.07 8.99 -13.88
CA ASP A 182 13.70 7.72 -14.30
C ASP A 182 14.56 7.05 -13.22
N ASP A 183 14.80 7.71 -12.10
CA ASP A 183 15.70 7.23 -11.03
C ASP A 183 15.05 6.20 -10.08
N GLU A 184 13.76 5.91 -10.21
CA GLU A 184 13.02 5.00 -9.32
C GLU A 184 12.74 3.61 -9.93
N ILE A 185 13.58 3.18 -10.86
CA ILE A 185 13.48 1.83 -11.44
C ILE A 185 14.24 0.86 -10.54
N ILE A 186 13.53 0.00 -9.84
CA ILE A 186 14.14 -1.11 -9.12
C ILE A 186 14.27 -2.30 -10.09
N PRO A 187 15.48 -2.75 -10.42
CA PRO A 187 15.65 -3.99 -11.14
C PRO A 187 15.28 -5.16 -10.22
N ILE A 188 14.15 -5.81 -10.48
CA ILE A 188 13.80 -7.05 -9.81
C ILE A 188 14.39 -8.18 -10.61
N ILE A 189 15.45 -8.78 -10.07
CA ILE A 189 16.01 -10.02 -10.59
C ILE A 189 15.11 -11.16 -10.09
N GLN A 190 14.46 -11.81 -11.01
CA GLN A 190 13.76 -13.08 -10.75
C GLN A 190 14.73 -14.25 -10.82
#